data_468db3afa3c37c9b6a05ad4a1c896e3b
#
_entry.id   468db3afa3c37c9b6a05ad4a1c896e3b
#
_cell.length_a   1.000
_cell.length_b   1.000
_cell.length_c   1.000
_cell.angle_alpha   90.00
_cell.angle_beta   90.00
_cell.angle_gamma   90.00
#
_symmetry.space_group_name_H-M   'P 1'
#
loop_
_entity.id
_entity.type
_entity.pdbx_description
1 polymer ?
#
loop_
_entity_poly.entity_id
_entity_poly.type
_entity_poly.pdbx_seq_one_letter_code
_entity_poly.pdbx_strand_id
1 'polypeptide(L)'
;MVTIDIDIALQPHLLEQLLINGMDIARINCAYDTEKEWKIIINSIRNAEERLIQKGQEIGRKCRIVMDLTGPKIRIGSMRLASIPLKITVQKDIYGKAVKLIEGFLDSEAKYTERINLVGVPSSFIIAISNEKNQLTNLRIGERLTLYDSRGRFRTIIVLEKINHSIIRIGIDKTLYLKEGLILQREKNNLNNLHIENNNQNLSQLSSSEVGNKLVMGPIRPQSIELEVKSGDRLLIYKNHIEGHPATITSPAGISCNMPEVLNKIQINHRVLIDDGKIASKVKSINDDYIELEIVYPEDNTAKIRSDKGLNFPDSNLEIAAITSKDIENLKFIVKHATAVGMSFTNHPEDIQSLYKELIKLGYPDFGIIAKIETHNGVNNLGRILLTGLTVPKFGILIARGDLAVETGFENLSLIQEDILCLCEAVHLPVILATQILETLAKSGLPTRAEITDAARGQRAESVMLNKGKYIVDAVKILSKLLKTEERHNVKKRQIFREFTWQHEVFDI
;
A
#
# COMPACT_ATOMS: atom_id res chain seq x y z
N MET A 1 -1.89 -16.29 11.39
CA MET A 1 -1.72 -14.82 11.63
C MET A 1 -2.45 -14.03 10.55
N VAL A 2 -3.16 -12.96 10.89
CA VAL A 2 -3.87 -12.10 9.91
C VAL A 2 -3.51 -10.63 10.17
N THR A 3 -3.23 -9.88 9.11
CA THR A 3 -3.01 -8.43 9.21
C THR A 3 -4.34 -7.72 9.38
N ILE A 4 -4.49 -6.97 10.46
CA ILE A 4 -5.67 -6.20 10.82
C ILE A 4 -5.33 -4.71 10.74
N ASP A 5 -6.17 -3.96 10.03
CA ASP A 5 -6.13 -2.50 9.98
C ASP A 5 -7.43 -1.90 10.56
N ILE A 6 -7.52 -0.57 10.54
CA ILE A 6 -8.69 0.13 11.08
C ILE A 6 -9.98 -0.24 10.33
N ASP A 7 -9.92 -0.46 9.01
CA ASP A 7 -11.10 -0.79 8.20
C ASP A 7 -11.69 -2.15 8.58
N ILE A 8 -10.84 -3.14 8.87
CA ILE A 8 -11.26 -4.46 9.38
C ILE A 8 -11.76 -4.33 10.82
N ALA A 9 -11.06 -3.55 11.65
CA ALA A 9 -11.39 -3.38 13.07
C ALA A 9 -12.78 -2.72 13.29
N LEU A 10 -13.20 -1.86 12.39
CA LEU A 10 -14.53 -1.23 12.41
C LEU A 10 -15.67 -2.16 11.96
N GLN A 11 -15.37 -3.43 11.62
CA GLN A 11 -16.35 -4.44 11.21
C GLN A 11 -16.42 -5.59 12.23
N PRO A 12 -17.21 -5.46 13.30
CA PRO A 12 -17.22 -6.43 14.41
C PRO A 12 -17.53 -7.87 13.97
N HIS A 13 -18.46 -8.04 13.03
CA HIS A 13 -18.82 -9.35 12.49
C HIS A 13 -17.65 -10.01 11.73
N LEU A 14 -16.87 -9.22 10.99
CA LEU A 14 -15.70 -9.72 10.26
C LEU A 14 -14.64 -10.24 11.22
N LEU A 15 -14.36 -9.52 12.32
CA LEU A 15 -13.43 -9.96 13.36
C LEU A 15 -13.90 -11.25 14.03
N GLU A 16 -15.19 -11.36 14.37
CA GLU A 16 -15.75 -12.60 14.92
C GLU A 16 -15.55 -13.78 13.96
N GLN A 17 -15.82 -13.58 12.66
CA GLN A 17 -15.61 -14.62 11.65
C GLN A 17 -14.13 -15.02 11.51
N LEU A 18 -13.19 -14.08 11.59
CA LEU A 18 -11.76 -14.37 11.55
C LEU A 18 -11.33 -15.23 12.75
N LEU A 19 -11.77 -14.89 13.95
CA LEU A 19 -11.47 -15.63 15.18
C LEU A 19 -12.03 -17.06 15.14
N ILE A 20 -13.30 -17.23 14.77
CA ILE A 20 -13.94 -18.55 14.67
C ILE A 20 -13.25 -19.44 13.64
N ASN A 21 -12.76 -18.88 12.55
CA ASN A 21 -12.15 -19.65 11.47
C ASN A 21 -10.66 -19.92 11.63
N GLY A 22 -10.05 -19.52 12.77
CA GLY A 22 -8.70 -19.92 13.15
C GLY A 22 -7.66 -18.80 13.07
N MET A 23 -8.05 -17.54 13.27
CA MET A 23 -7.10 -16.47 13.49
C MET A 23 -6.61 -16.49 14.94
N ASP A 24 -5.41 -17.03 15.17
CA ASP A 24 -4.76 -17.08 16.50
C ASP A 24 -3.90 -15.84 16.79
N ILE A 25 -3.44 -15.15 15.74
CA ILE A 25 -2.56 -14.00 15.85
C ILE A 25 -3.08 -12.87 14.96
N ALA A 26 -3.31 -11.71 15.55
CA ALA A 26 -3.58 -10.46 14.85
C ALA A 26 -2.26 -9.68 14.68
N ARG A 27 -1.92 -9.34 13.45
CA ARG A 27 -0.76 -8.52 13.13
C ARG A 27 -1.20 -7.08 12.87
N ILE A 28 -0.52 -6.11 13.49
CA ILE A 28 -0.68 -4.67 13.25
C ILE A 28 0.63 -4.15 12.66
N ASN A 29 0.57 -3.49 11.52
CA ASN A 29 1.74 -2.90 10.89
C ASN A 29 1.88 -1.43 11.28
N CYS A 30 2.89 -1.10 12.10
CA CYS A 30 3.10 0.26 12.59
C CYS A 30 3.58 1.27 11.51
N ALA A 31 3.85 0.81 10.29
CA ALA A 31 4.10 1.70 9.16
C ALA A 31 2.84 2.45 8.70
N TYR A 32 1.68 1.97 9.10
CA TYR A 32 0.36 2.54 8.82
C TYR A 32 -0.36 2.78 10.14
N ASP A 33 -1.35 3.63 10.12
CA ASP A 33 -2.18 3.98 11.28
C ASP A 33 -1.40 4.71 12.40
N THR A 34 -2.11 5.21 13.36
CA THR A 34 -1.58 5.94 14.52
C THR A 34 -1.79 5.14 15.81
N GLU A 35 -1.16 5.53 16.91
CA GLU A 35 -1.39 4.90 18.23
C GLU A 35 -2.87 4.85 18.63
N LYS A 36 -3.65 5.89 18.27
CA LYS A 36 -5.10 5.93 18.54
C LYS A 36 -5.82 4.83 17.76
N GLU A 37 -5.48 4.66 16.51
CA GLU A 37 -6.06 3.64 15.63
C GLU A 37 -5.61 2.24 16.05
N TRP A 38 -4.33 2.04 16.40
CA TRP A 38 -3.86 0.76 16.97
C TRP A 38 -4.64 0.37 18.21
N LYS A 39 -4.92 1.33 19.11
CA LYS A 39 -5.73 1.08 20.30
C LYS A 39 -7.16 0.67 19.95
N ILE A 40 -7.78 1.30 18.94
CA ILE A 40 -9.10 0.91 18.43
C ILE A 40 -9.04 -0.53 17.89
N ILE A 41 -8.04 -0.86 17.06
CA ILE A 41 -7.87 -2.21 16.50
C ILE A 41 -7.79 -3.25 17.62
N ILE A 42 -6.93 -3.02 18.60
CA ILE A 42 -6.74 -3.93 19.73
C ILE A 42 -8.03 -4.13 20.53
N ASN A 43 -8.71 -3.02 20.88
CA ASN A 43 -9.97 -3.08 21.62
C ASN A 43 -11.07 -3.79 20.80
N SER A 44 -11.14 -3.57 19.49
CA SER A 44 -12.11 -4.24 18.63
C SER A 44 -11.91 -5.76 18.60
N ILE A 45 -10.64 -6.23 18.59
CA ILE A 45 -10.32 -7.65 18.67
C ILE A 45 -10.78 -8.20 20.05
N ARG A 46 -10.47 -7.52 21.14
CA ARG A 46 -10.87 -7.94 22.51
C ARG A 46 -12.38 -7.99 22.67
N ASN A 47 -13.09 -6.97 22.18
CA ASN A 47 -14.55 -6.95 22.19
C ASN A 47 -15.15 -8.06 21.32
N ALA A 48 -14.52 -8.45 20.22
CA ALA A 48 -14.98 -9.57 19.41
C ALA A 48 -14.82 -10.91 20.15
N GLU A 49 -13.69 -11.12 20.85
CA GLU A 49 -13.49 -12.29 21.71
C GLU A 49 -14.57 -12.38 22.81
N GLU A 50 -14.82 -11.28 23.51
CA GLU A 50 -15.84 -11.23 24.57
C GLU A 50 -17.26 -11.55 24.03
N ARG A 51 -17.62 -10.98 22.88
CA ARG A 51 -18.93 -11.30 22.25
C ARG A 51 -19.06 -12.76 21.85
N LEU A 52 -17.97 -13.39 21.38
CA LEU A 52 -18.00 -14.82 21.04
C LEU A 52 -18.18 -15.69 22.30
N ILE A 53 -17.50 -15.37 23.40
CA ILE A 53 -17.66 -16.05 24.68
C ILE A 53 -19.10 -15.89 25.20
N GLN A 54 -19.68 -14.68 25.13
CA GLN A 54 -21.09 -14.43 25.52
C GLN A 54 -22.09 -15.22 24.67
N LYS A 55 -21.76 -15.50 23.40
CA LYS A 55 -22.57 -16.34 22.50
C LYS A 55 -22.36 -17.86 22.76
N GLY A 56 -21.59 -18.24 23.77
CA GLY A 56 -21.30 -19.64 24.08
C GLY A 56 -20.35 -20.33 23.09
N GLN A 57 -19.61 -19.56 22.30
CA GLN A 57 -18.60 -20.12 21.38
C GLN A 57 -17.28 -20.28 22.13
N GLU A 58 -16.74 -21.50 22.08
CA GLU A 58 -15.42 -21.76 22.62
C GLU A 58 -14.35 -21.10 21.72
N ILE A 59 -13.67 -20.09 22.27
CA ILE A 59 -12.43 -19.57 21.70
C ILE A 59 -11.30 -20.34 22.39
N GLY A 60 -10.66 -21.25 21.66
CA GLY A 60 -9.66 -22.15 22.25
C GLY A 60 -8.46 -21.41 22.88
N ARG A 61 -8.09 -20.23 22.37
CA ARG A 61 -7.03 -19.35 22.90
C ARG A 61 -7.35 -17.89 22.62
N LYS A 62 -6.92 -17.02 23.54
CA LYS A 62 -6.94 -15.58 23.33
C LYS A 62 -6.05 -15.21 22.13
N CYS A 63 -6.56 -14.44 21.20
CA CYS A 63 -5.81 -13.99 20.03
C CYS A 63 -4.59 -13.17 20.46
N ARG A 64 -3.41 -13.57 20.03
CA ARG A 64 -2.18 -12.84 20.29
C ARG A 64 -2.08 -11.64 19.39
N ILE A 65 -1.46 -10.57 19.84
CA ILE A 65 -1.22 -9.38 19.06
C ILE A 65 0.28 -9.26 18.80
N VAL A 66 0.65 -9.15 17.56
CA VAL A 66 2.01 -8.87 17.10
C VAL A 66 1.99 -7.53 16.39
N MET A 67 2.92 -6.65 16.77
CA MET A 67 3.05 -5.34 16.12
C MET A 67 4.41 -5.24 15.44
N ASP A 68 4.38 -4.97 14.13
CA ASP A 68 5.61 -4.83 13.33
C ASP A 68 6.09 -3.39 13.35
N LEU A 69 7.35 -3.17 13.74
CA LEU A 69 8.05 -1.90 13.58
C LEU A 69 8.18 -1.55 12.09
N THR A 70 8.18 -0.27 11.80
CA THR A 70 8.34 0.23 10.43
C THR A 70 9.71 -0.13 9.86
N GLY A 71 10.75 -0.01 10.69
CA GLY A 71 12.14 -0.18 10.28
C GLY A 71 12.61 0.92 9.33
N PRO A 72 13.86 0.84 8.87
CA PRO A 72 14.48 1.85 8.01
C PRO A 72 14.17 1.60 6.52
N LYS A 73 12.90 1.54 6.13
CA LYS A 73 12.56 1.35 4.71
C LYS A 73 12.91 2.59 3.92
N ILE A 74 13.79 2.42 2.94
CA ILE A 74 14.16 3.50 2.03
C ILE A 74 13.00 3.70 1.05
N ARG A 75 12.56 4.96 0.90
CA ARG A 75 11.43 5.33 0.06
C ARG A 75 11.74 6.54 -0.78
N ILE A 76 11.08 6.64 -1.91
CA ILE A 76 11.09 7.84 -2.75
C ILE A 76 10.51 9.01 -1.95
N GLY A 77 11.19 10.13 -2.00
CA GLY A 77 10.78 11.39 -1.37
C GLY A 77 9.55 12.02 -2.03
N SER A 78 9.27 13.25 -1.65
CA SER A 78 8.15 14.01 -2.19
C SER A 78 8.32 14.26 -3.68
N MET A 79 7.21 14.23 -4.41
CA MET A 79 7.13 14.63 -5.81
C MET A 79 6.55 16.03 -5.92
N ARG A 80 6.94 16.77 -6.95
CA ARG A 80 6.37 18.08 -7.26
C ARG A 80 4.85 17.98 -7.36
N LEU A 81 4.17 19.00 -6.87
CA LEU A 81 2.72 19.11 -6.99
C LEU A 81 2.35 19.79 -8.30
N ALA A 82 1.32 19.27 -8.99
CA ALA A 82 0.76 19.87 -10.18
C ALA A 82 -0.78 19.77 -10.19
N SER A 83 -1.43 20.74 -10.81
CA SER A 83 -2.87 20.72 -11.05
C SER A 83 -3.17 19.84 -12.27
N ILE A 84 -3.16 18.54 -12.09
CA ILE A 84 -3.47 17.55 -13.13
C ILE A 84 -4.98 17.33 -13.24
N PRO A 85 -5.54 17.02 -14.43
CA PRO A 85 -6.95 16.75 -14.57
C PRO A 85 -7.45 15.62 -13.67
N LEU A 86 -8.50 15.88 -12.90
CA LEU A 86 -9.09 14.93 -11.98
C LEU A 86 -9.97 13.93 -12.74
N LYS A 87 -9.59 12.66 -12.75
CA LYS A 87 -10.38 11.58 -13.37
C LYS A 87 -11.39 11.01 -12.37
N ILE A 88 -12.68 11.11 -12.64
CA ILE A 88 -13.77 10.44 -11.93
C ILE A 88 -14.23 9.24 -12.75
N THR A 89 -14.00 8.01 -12.23
CA THR A 89 -14.26 6.77 -12.98
C THR A 89 -15.62 6.19 -12.59
N VAL A 90 -16.46 5.89 -13.58
CA VAL A 90 -17.75 5.20 -13.40
C VAL A 90 -17.56 3.72 -13.71
N GLN A 91 -18.06 2.86 -12.81
CA GLN A 91 -18.10 1.41 -13.04
C GLN A 91 -19.17 1.09 -14.08
N LYS A 92 -18.82 0.22 -15.03
CA LYS A 92 -19.69 -0.17 -16.14
C LYS A 92 -19.99 -1.67 -16.07
N ASP A 93 -21.17 -2.04 -16.54
CA ASP A 93 -21.53 -3.43 -16.79
C ASP A 93 -20.87 -3.95 -18.09
N ILE A 94 -21.16 -5.21 -18.43
CA ILE A 94 -20.65 -5.87 -19.64
C ILE A 94 -21.10 -5.18 -20.95
N TYR A 95 -22.16 -4.38 -20.90
CA TYR A 95 -22.67 -3.62 -22.04
C TYR A 95 -22.15 -2.19 -22.09
N GLY A 96 -21.25 -1.81 -21.17
CA GLY A 96 -20.68 -0.47 -21.10
C GLY A 96 -21.58 0.58 -20.45
N LYS A 97 -22.73 0.20 -19.87
CA LYS A 97 -23.62 1.08 -19.12
C LYS A 97 -23.13 1.24 -17.68
N ALA A 98 -23.38 2.41 -17.09
CA ALA A 98 -23.07 2.66 -15.70
C ALA A 98 -23.89 1.71 -14.80
N VAL A 99 -23.23 0.98 -13.91
CA VAL A 99 -23.91 0.12 -12.92
C VAL A 99 -24.69 0.97 -11.92
N LYS A 100 -24.13 2.12 -11.54
CA LYS A 100 -24.76 3.15 -10.70
C LYS A 100 -24.17 4.51 -11.00
N LEU A 101 -24.90 5.57 -10.67
CA LEU A 101 -24.33 6.92 -10.71
C LEU A 101 -23.20 7.02 -9.68
N ILE A 102 -22.14 7.72 -10.04
CA ILE A 102 -21.15 8.18 -9.08
C ILE A 102 -21.62 9.53 -8.56
N GLU A 103 -21.76 9.60 -7.25
CA GLU A 103 -22.25 10.80 -6.58
C GLU A 103 -21.10 11.74 -6.22
N GLY A 104 -21.36 13.03 -6.31
CA GLY A 104 -20.44 14.11 -5.94
C GLY A 104 -21.22 15.35 -5.56
N PHE A 105 -20.49 16.45 -5.37
CA PHE A 105 -21.06 17.71 -4.93
C PHE A 105 -20.57 18.86 -5.81
N LEU A 106 -21.44 19.80 -6.14
CA LEU A 106 -21.07 21.16 -6.55
C LEU A 106 -21.04 22.00 -5.27
N ASP A 107 -19.96 22.71 -5.05
CA ASP A 107 -19.80 23.53 -3.85
C ASP A 107 -19.16 24.88 -4.22
N SER A 108 -19.89 25.98 -3.91
CA SER A 108 -19.44 27.34 -4.19
C SER A 108 -18.53 27.90 -3.09
N GLU A 109 -18.36 27.19 -1.96
CA GLU A 109 -17.47 27.57 -0.87
C GLU A 109 -16.19 26.70 -0.84
N ALA A 110 -16.18 25.60 -1.62
CA ALA A 110 -15.01 24.75 -1.70
C ALA A 110 -13.83 25.47 -2.35
N LYS A 111 -12.67 25.37 -1.73
CA LYS A 111 -11.42 25.95 -2.24
C LYS A 111 -10.91 25.21 -3.48
N TYR A 112 -11.12 23.88 -3.52
CA TYR A 112 -10.59 23.02 -4.58
C TYR A 112 -11.61 21.99 -5.06
N THR A 113 -11.53 21.67 -6.36
CA THR A 113 -12.11 20.47 -6.94
C THR A 113 -11.22 19.27 -6.58
N GLU A 114 -11.80 18.26 -5.90
CA GLU A 114 -11.03 17.14 -5.40
C GLU A 114 -11.87 15.87 -5.19
N ARG A 115 -11.22 14.72 -4.98
CA ARG A 115 -11.87 13.53 -4.44
C ARG A 115 -12.02 13.68 -2.93
N ILE A 116 -13.14 13.16 -2.43
CA ILE A 116 -13.40 13.09 -0.99
C ILE A 116 -13.75 11.65 -0.61
N ASN A 117 -13.38 11.26 0.60
CA ASN A 117 -13.78 9.99 1.19
C ASN A 117 -14.90 10.27 2.20
N LEU A 118 -16.14 10.01 1.80
CA LEU A 118 -17.25 10.03 2.74
C LEU A 118 -17.54 8.62 3.22
N VAL A 119 -17.77 8.49 4.52
CA VAL A 119 -18.19 7.23 5.14
C VAL A 119 -19.49 6.75 4.48
N GLY A 120 -19.46 5.57 3.87
CA GLY A 120 -20.62 4.99 3.19
C GLY A 120 -20.82 5.38 1.72
N VAL A 121 -20.07 6.33 1.17
CA VAL A 121 -20.14 6.75 -0.24
C VAL A 121 -18.74 6.68 -0.88
N PRO A 122 -18.30 5.51 -1.32
CA PRO A 122 -16.98 5.37 -1.94
C PRO A 122 -16.93 6.13 -3.27
N SER A 123 -15.81 6.79 -3.51
CA SER A 123 -15.49 7.54 -4.74
C SER A 123 -16.24 8.87 -4.92
N SER A 124 -16.68 9.52 -3.85
CA SER A 124 -17.26 10.86 -3.89
C SER A 124 -16.23 11.92 -4.32
N PHE A 125 -16.73 13.02 -4.87
CA PHE A 125 -15.90 14.15 -5.30
C PHE A 125 -16.64 15.48 -5.10
N ILE A 126 -15.86 16.56 -4.98
CA ILE A 126 -16.37 17.93 -4.96
C ILE A 126 -15.90 18.63 -6.22
N ILE A 127 -16.78 19.35 -6.89
CA ILE A 127 -16.47 20.34 -7.91
C ILE A 127 -16.64 21.72 -7.27
N ALA A 128 -15.53 22.40 -7.05
CA ALA A 128 -15.54 23.79 -6.62
C ALA A 128 -16.09 24.67 -7.74
N ILE A 129 -16.95 25.65 -7.43
CA ILE A 129 -17.49 26.61 -8.40
C ILE A 129 -16.91 28.00 -8.08
N SER A 130 -16.23 28.59 -9.07
CA SER A 130 -15.44 29.81 -8.88
C SER A 130 -16.19 31.11 -9.21
N ASN A 131 -17.34 31.03 -9.87
CA ASN A 131 -18.16 32.19 -10.18
C ASN A 131 -19.32 32.33 -9.19
N GLU A 132 -19.90 33.52 -9.12
CA GLU A 132 -20.91 34.01 -8.17
C GLU A 132 -21.69 32.99 -7.33
N LYS A 133 -21.59 33.11 -6.00
CA LYS A 133 -22.17 32.20 -4.99
C LYS A 133 -23.68 31.90 -5.20
N ASN A 134 -24.42 32.81 -5.83
CA ASN A 134 -25.87 32.68 -5.99
C ASN A 134 -26.32 31.83 -7.19
N GLN A 135 -25.41 31.37 -8.06
CA GLN A 135 -25.81 30.62 -9.26
C GLN A 135 -26.26 29.18 -8.95
N LEU A 136 -25.75 28.56 -7.86
CA LEU A 136 -26.18 27.24 -7.43
C LEU A 136 -27.61 27.22 -6.90
N THR A 137 -28.07 28.31 -6.30
CA THR A 137 -29.44 28.41 -5.73
C THR A 137 -30.54 28.23 -6.77
N ASN A 138 -30.28 28.59 -8.03
CA ASN A 138 -31.23 28.55 -9.13
C ASN A 138 -31.30 27.17 -9.82
N LEU A 139 -30.45 26.19 -9.48
CA LEU A 139 -30.54 24.85 -10.06
C LEU A 139 -31.75 24.10 -9.50
N ARG A 140 -32.38 23.22 -10.29
CA ARG A 140 -33.52 22.41 -9.91
C ARG A 140 -33.13 20.93 -9.81
N ILE A 141 -33.75 20.19 -8.90
CA ILE A 141 -33.57 18.73 -8.82
C ILE A 141 -34.03 18.11 -10.14
N GLY A 142 -33.23 17.15 -10.66
CA GLY A 142 -33.44 16.54 -11.98
C GLY A 142 -32.86 17.33 -13.15
N GLU A 143 -32.41 18.57 -12.94
CA GLU A 143 -31.80 19.38 -13.99
C GLU A 143 -30.47 18.77 -14.45
N ARG A 144 -30.17 18.92 -15.75
CA ARG A 144 -28.93 18.42 -16.35
C ARG A 144 -27.99 19.58 -16.65
N LEU A 145 -26.72 19.37 -16.24
CA LEU A 145 -25.62 20.25 -16.59
C LEU A 145 -24.73 19.52 -17.59
N THR A 146 -24.39 20.19 -18.66
CA THR A 146 -23.57 19.64 -19.75
C THR A 146 -22.22 20.32 -19.78
N LEU A 147 -21.18 19.57 -20.16
CA LEU A 147 -19.83 20.09 -20.33
C LEU A 147 -19.04 19.25 -21.34
N TYR A 148 -17.98 19.83 -21.87
CA TYR A 148 -16.93 19.08 -22.52
C TYR A 148 -15.78 18.86 -21.53
N ASP A 149 -15.46 17.59 -21.25
CA ASP A 149 -14.38 17.24 -20.33
C ASP A 149 -13.01 17.66 -20.88
N SER A 150 -11.93 17.58 -20.08
CA SER A 150 -10.59 18.00 -20.53
C SER A 150 -10.06 17.24 -21.76
N ARG A 151 -10.74 16.19 -22.20
CA ARG A 151 -10.44 15.42 -23.42
C ARG A 151 -11.36 15.77 -24.58
N GLY A 152 -12.18 16.83 -24.44
CA GLY A 152 -13.16 17.24 -25.45
C GLY A 152 -14.38 16.32 -25.57
N ARG A 153 -14.65 15.44 -24.59
CA ARG A 153 -15.80 14.55 -24.64
C ARG A 153 -17.00 15.16 -23.95
N PHE A 154 -18.15 15.11 -24.61
CA PHE A 154 -19.42 15.58 -24.04
C PHE A 154 -19.84 14.73 -22.85
N ARG A 155 -20.23 15.39 -21.75
CA ARG A 155 -20.61 14.79 -20.48
C ARG A 155 -21.83 15.50 -19.91
N THR A 156 -22.60 14.74 -19.10
CA THR A 156 -23.77 15.24 -18.41
C THR A 156 -23.62 14.96 -16.92
N ILE A 157 -23.99 15.95 -16.11
CA ILE A 157 -24.10 15.89 -14.65
C ILE A 157 -25.55 16.09 -14.30
N ILE A 158 -26.10 15.29 -13.43
CA ILE A 158 -27.50 15.34 -13.00
C ILE A 158 -27.57 15.91 -11.59
N VAL A 159 -28.40 16.88 -11.34
CA VAL A 159 -28.68 17.45 -10.02
C VAL A 159 -29.60 16.46 -9.27
N LEU A 160 -29.11 15.91 -8.16
CA LEU A 160 -29.85 14.91 -7.37
C LEU A 160 -30.59 15.51 -6.18
N GLU A 161 -29.95 16.45 -5.48
CA GLU A 161 -30.47 17.02 -4.25
C GLU A 161 -29.83 18.38 -3.96
N LYS A 162 -30.58 19.29 -3.36
CA LYS A 162 -30.04 20.52 -2.76
C LYS A 162 -29.83 20.30 -1.27
N ILE A 163 -28.58 20.32 -0.81
CA ILE A 163 -28.25 20.18 0.60
C ILE A 163 -28.45 21.51 1.31
N ASN A 164 -27.91 22.60 0.72
CA ASN A 164 -28.06 23.97 1.20
C ASN A 164 -27.88 24.96 0.06
N HIS A 165 -27.66 26.25 0.37
CA HIS A 165 -27.49 27.30 -0.64
C HIS A 165 -26.17 27.20 -1.41
N SER A 166 -25.14 26.61 -0.83
CA SER A 166 -23.79 26.51 -1.40
C SER A 166 -23.44 25.10 -1.90
N ILE A 167 -24.18 24.06 -1.47
CA ILE A 167 -23.86 22.66 -1.77
C ILE A 167 -25.02 21.94 -2.45
N ILE A 168 -24.74 21.33 -3.59
CA ILE A 168 -25.70 20.54 -4.38
C ILE A 168 -25.11 19.15 -4.62
N ARG A 169 -25.85 18.09 -4.31
CA ARG A 169 -25.52 16.71 -4.62
C ARG A 169 -25.81 16.44 -6.09
N ILE A 170 -24.84 15.84 -6.77
CA ILE A 170 -24.89 15.56 -8.21
C ILE A 170 -24.56 14.09 -8.50
N GLY A 171 -24.96 13.61 -9.67
CA GLY A 171 -24.63 12.28 -10.18
C GLY A 171 -24.04 12.32 -11.57
N ILE A 172 -23.12 11.41 -11.85
CA ILE A 172 -22.55 11.20 -13.19
C ILE A 172 -22.68 9.74 -13.62
N ASP A 173 -22.96 9.50 -14.89
CA ASP A 173 -23.12 8.17 -15.51
C ASP A 173 -21.95 7.76 -16.41
N LYS A 174 -21.04 8.69 -16.70
CA LYS A 174 -19.87 8.47 -17.56
C LYS A 174 -18.61 8.99 -16.92
N THR A 175 -17.50 8.28 -17.12
CA THR A 175 -16.17 8.73 -16.67
C THR A 175 -15.90 10.15 -17.15
N LEU A 176 -15.52 11.00 -16.21
CA LEU A 176 -15.34 12.44 -16.36
C LEU A 176 -13.90 12.84 -16.06
N TYR A 177 -13.32 13.73 -16.84
CA TYR A 177 -12.00 14.31 -16.61
C TYR A 177 -12.15 15.82 -16.40
N LEU A 178 -12.01 16.23 -15.16
CA LEU A 178 -12.18 17.61 -14.72
C LEU A 178 -10.87 18.40 -14.85
N LYS A 179 -10.98 19.64 -15.25
CA LYS A 179 -9.89 20.62 -15.34
C LYS A 179 -10.43 21.97 -14.86
N GLU A 180 -9.60 22.77 -14.23
CA GLU A 180 -9.92 24.14 -13.86
C GLU A 180 -10.43 24.96 -15.08
N GLY A 181 -11.41 25.80 -14.86
CA GLY A 181 -12.00 26.65 -15.90
C GLY A 181 -12.99 25.94 -16.83
N LEU A 182 -13.30 24.65 -16.62
CA LEU A 182 -14.37 23.99 -17.38
C LEU A 182 -15.72 24.66 -17.09
N ILE A 183 -16.50 24.82 -18.15
CA ILE A 183 -17.82 25.45 -18.08
C ILE A 183 -18.89 24.35 -18.04
N LEU A 184 -19.71 24.39 -17.01
CA LEU A 184 -20.91 23.60 -16.87
C LEU A 184 -22.09 24.45 -17.36
N GLN A 185 -22.78 24.00 -18.41
CA GLN A 185 -23.92 24.70 -18.99
C GLN A 185 -25.23 23.99 -18.60
N ARG A 186 -26.26 24.76 -18.28
CA ARG A 186 -27.61 24.23 -18.10
C ARG A 186 -28.16 23.76 -19.44
N GLU A 187 -28.72 22.56 -19.49
CA GLU A 187 -29.42 22.05 -20.65
C GLU A 187 -30.71 22.88 -20.83
N LYS A 188 -30.83 23.59 -21.94
CA LYS A 188 -32.08 24.33 -22.26
C LYS A 188 -33.17 23.29 -22.51
N ASN A 189 -34.22 23.23 -21.68
CA ASN A 189 -35.43 22.49 -22.01
C ASN A 189 -36.12 23.16 -23.22
N ASN A 190 -35.68 22.84 -24.42
CA ASN A 190 -36.41 23.15 -25.60
C ASN A 190 -37.56 22.15 -25.80
N LEU A 191 -38.69 22.43 -25.18
CA LEU A 191 -39.99 21.88 -25.56
C LEU A 191 -40.54 22.58 -26.78
N ASN A 192 -39.73 22.93 -27.79
CA ASN A 192 -40.18 23.27 -29.15
C ASN A 192 -38.96 23.45 -30.06
N ASN A 193 -39.05 22.75 -31.20
CA ASN A 193 -38.25 22.91 -32.43
C ASN A 193 -37.02 22.00 -32.59
N LEU A 194 -37.28 20.88 -33.26
CA LEU A 194 -36.45 20.28 -34.29
C LEU A 194 -36.19 21.28 -35.42
N HIS A 195 -35.00 21.85 -35.48
CA HIS A 195 -34.36 22.23 -36.72
C HIS A 195 -32.84 22.37 -36.50
N ILE A 196 -32.12 21.53 -37.19
CA ILE A 196 -30.68 21.55 -37.32
C ILE A 196 -30.31 22.65 -38.29
N GLU A 197 -29.52 23.63 -37.87
CA GLU A 197 -28.70 24.41 -38.81
C GLU A 197 -27.26 24.51 -38.28
N ASN A 198 -26.37 23.98 -39.11
CA ASN A 198 -24.94 24.19 -39.02
C ASN A 198 -24.62 25.67 -39.23
N ASN A 199 -23.95 26.29 -38.28
CA ASN A 199 -23.14 27.47 -38.58
C ASN A 199 -21.98 27.62 -37.60
N ASN A 200 -20.79 27.38 -38.15
CA ASN A 200 -19.54 27.91 -37.64
C ASN A 200 -19.56 29.45 -37.79
N GLN A 201 -19.64 30.19 -36.70
CA GLN A 201 -19.19 31.60 -36.68
C GLN A 201 -18.85 32.11 -35.26
N ASN A 202 -17.65 32.62 -35.17
CA ASN A 202 -17.09 33.70 -34.33
C ASN A 202 -17.56 33.93 -32.88
N LEU A 203 -16.66 33.65 -31.98
CA LEU A 203 -16.63 33.97 -30.55
C LEU A 203 -16.35 35.46 -30.26
N SER A 204 -17.23 36.34 -30.66
CA SER A 204 -17.11 37.75 -30.23
C SER A 204 -18.45 38.48 -30.33
N GLN A 205 -19.40 38.15 -29.46
CA GLN A 205 -20.50 38.99 -28.99
C GLN A 205 -21.52 38.11 -28.23
N LEU A 206 -21.31 37.89 -26.97
CA LEU A 206 -22.28 37.21 -26.08
C LEU A 206 -23.10 38.29 -25.34
N SER A 207 -24.40 38.30 -25.59
CA SER A 207 -25.36 39.17 -24.93
C SER A 207 -25.51 38.87 -23.43
N SER A 208 -25.77 39.87 -22.62
CA SER A 208 -25.88 39.83 -21.17
C SER A 208 -26.92 38.83 -20.55
N SER A 209 -27.80 38.24 -21.39
CA SER A 209 -28.78 37.21 -20.97
C SER A 209 -28.19 35.78 -20.90
N GLU A 210 -26.98 35.56 -21.38
CA GLU A 210 -26.33 34.22 -21.33
C GLU A 210 -25.45 33.98 -20.11
N VAL A 211 -25.14 35.02 -19.34
CA VAL A 211 -24.22 34.96 -18.16
C VAL A 211 -24.82 34.14 -17.00
N GLY A 212 -26.15 34.08 -16.88
CA GLY A 212 -26.83 33.34 -15.77
C GLY A 212 -26.89 31.81 -15.92
N ASN A 213 -26.42 31.23 -17.06
CA ASN A 213 -26.56 29.80 -17.35
C ASN A 213 -25.25 29.00 -17.31
N LYS A 214 -24.15 29.62 -16.94
CA LYS A 214 -22.82 29.01 -16.97
C LYS A 214 -22.17 28.96 -15.57
N LEU A 215 -21.85 27.77 -15.09
CA LEU A 215 -21.03 27.57 -13.89
C LEU A 215 -19.58 27.31 -14.31
N VAL A 216 -18.64 28.00 -13.70
CA VAL A 216 -17.20 27.83 -13.98
C VAL A 216 -16.58 26.99 -12.85
N MET A 217 -15.91 25.91 -13.24
CA MET A 217 -15.22 25.05 -12.28
C MET A 217 -13.98 25.74 -11.72
N GLY A 218 -13.86 25.71 -10.41
CA GLY A 218 -12.72 26.24 -9.66
C GLY A 218 -11.46 25.36 -9.78
N PRO A 219 -10.37 25.77 -9.09
CA PRO A 219 -9.09 25.09 -9.17
C PRO A 219 -9.15 23.64 -8.69
N ILE A 220 -8.33 22.79 -9.31
CA ILE A 220 -8.13 21.42 -8.84
C ILE A 220 -7.10 21.43 -7.72
N ARG A 221 -7.34 20.62 -6.66
CA ARG A 221 -6.32 20.41 -5.64
C ARG A 221 -5.05 19.87 -6.29
N PRO A 222 -3.89 20.54 -6.16
CA PRO A 222 -2.64 20.02 -6.67
C PRO A 222 -2.36 18.62 -6.13
N GLN A 223 -1.97 17.72 -7.01
CA GLN A 223 -1.65 16.34 -6.69
C GLN A 223 -0.18 16.08 -7.00
N SER A 224 0.41 15.15 -6.28
CA SER A 224 1.75 14.66 -6.53
C SER A 224 1.82 14.08 -7.96
N ILE A 225 2.79 14.53 -8.74
CA ILE A 225 3.00 14.00 -10.10
C ILE A 225 3.49 12.56 -10.04
N GLU A 226 3.25 11.83 -11.14
CA GLU A 226 3.83 10.53 -11.40
C GLU A 226 4.86 10.68 -12.53
N LEU A 227 6.01 10.02 -12.44
CA LEU A 227 6.99 9.97 -13.51
C LEU A 227 6.77 8.68 -14.29
N GLU A 228 6.64 8.75 -15.59
CA GLU A 228 6.61 7.58 -16.46
C GLU A 228 8.03 7.31 -16.95
N VAL A 229 8.48 6.06 -16.81
CA VAL A 229 9.80 5.59 -17.21
C VAL A 229 9.71 4.27 -17.98
N LYS A 230 10.65 4.03 -18.88
CA LYS A 230 10.81 2.81 -19.67
C LYS A 230 12.29 2.44 -19.79
N SER A 231 12.57 1.27 -20.28
CA SER A 231 13.94 0.82 -20.55
C SER A 231 14.69 1.83 -21.43
N GLY A 232 15.95 2.11 -21.06
CA GLY A 232 16.83 3.09 -21.68
C GLY A 232 16.69 4.51 -21.16
N ASP A 233 15.66 4.82 -20.37
CA ASP A 233 15.51 6.14 -19.75
C ASP A 233 16.56 6.35 -18.65
N ARG A 234 16.95 7.63 -18.49
CA ARG A 234 17.85 8.07 -17.41
C ARG A 234 17.03 8.64 -16.27
N LEU A 235 17.40 8.29 -15.03
CA LEU A 235 16.76 8.78 -13.80
C LEU A 235 17.84 9.24 -12.83
N LEU A 236 17.67 10.42 -12.24
CA LEU A 236 18.57 10.92 -11.19
C LEU A 236 17.99 10.63 -9.81
N ILE A 237 18.84 10.14 -8.89
CA ILE A 237 18.51 10.13 -7.45
C ILE A 237 19.40 11.16 -6.77
N TYR A 238 18.78 12.23 -6.28
CA TYR A 238 19.49 13.33 -5.62
C TYR A 238 19.89 12.96 -4.20
N LYS A 239 21.09 13.35 -3.80
CA LYS A 239 21.62 13.23 -2.43
C LYS A 239 21.04 14.28 -1.47
N ASN A 240 20.33 15.26 -2.00
CA ASN A 240 19.61 16.30 -1.25
C ASN A 240 18.10 16.12 -1.38
N HIS A 241 17.34 16.68 -0.48
CA HIS A 241 15.87 16.66 -0.52
C HIS A 241 15.34 17.60 -1.62
N ILE A 242 15.27 17.07 -2.85
CA ILE A 242 14.71 17.75 -4.02
C ILE A 242 13.39 17.06 -4.35
N GLU A 243 12.33 17.83 -4.59
CA GLU A 243 11.06 17.28 -5.06
C GLU A 243 11.23 16.59 -6.42
N GLY A 244 10.71 15.38 -6.54
CA GLY A 244 10.77 14.63 -7.80
C GLY A 244 10.13 15.41 -8.94
N HIS A 245 10.77 15.38 -10.12
CA HIS A 245 10.39 16.16 -11.29
C HIS A 245 10.53 15.35 -12.59
N PRO A 246 9.71 15.63 -13.61
CA PRO A 246 9.84 14.98 -14.90
C PRO A 246 11.12 15.42 -15.62
N ALA A 247 11.50 14.65 -16.63
CA ALA A 247 12.57 15.02 -17.56
C ALA A 247 12.23 16.33 -18.25
N THR A 248 13.28 17.11 -18.52
CA THR A 248 13.24 18.33 -19.36
C THR A 248 14.08 18.12 -20.60
N ILE A 249 14.15 19.12 -21.48
CA ILE A 249 15.01 19.06 -22.67
C ILE A 249 16.49 18.94 -22.30
N THR A 250 16.87 19.47 -21.12
CA THR A 250 18.27 19.58 -20.68
C THR A 250 18.64 18.64 -19.52
N SER A 251 17.65 18.00 -18.86
CA SER A 251 17.91 17.16 -17.68
C SER A 251 17.00 15.94 -17.66
N PRO A 252 17.50 14.76 -17.27
CA PRO A 252 16.67 13.59 -16.99
C PRO A 252 15.62 13.87 -15.91
N ALA A 253 14.64 12.96 -15.77
CA ALA A 253 13.76 12.91 -14.62
C ALA A 253 14.59 12.71 -13.34
N GLY A 254 14.12 13.27 -12.23
CA GLY A 254 14.81 13.17 -10.96
C GLY A 254 13.88 12.85 -9.80
N ILE A 255 14.41 12.15 -8.81
CA ILE A 255 13.77 11.83 -7.53
C ILE A 255 14.76 12.04 -6.40
N SER A 256 14.29 12.12 -5.17
CA SER A 256 15.10 11.98 -3.96
C SER A 256 14.63 10.78 -3.13
N CYS A 257 15.31 10.45 -2.05
CA CYS A 257 14.85 9.46 -1.09
C CYS A 257 14.82 10.04 0.33
N ASN A 258 14.09 9.35 1.21
CA ASN A 258 13.94 9.75 2.61
C ASN A 258 15.21 9.54 3.46
N MET A 259 16.23 8.82 2.92
CA MET A 259 17.49 8.51 3.57
C MET A 259 18.65 8.74 2.59
N PRO A 260 18.95 9.99 2.23
CA PRO A 260 19.96 10.28 1.18
C PRO A 260 21.37 9.85 1.54
N GLU A 261 21.69 9.69 2.83
CA GLU A 261 23.00 9.23 3.31
C GLU A 261 23.38 7.84 2.80
N VAL A 262 22.38 6.97 2.51
CA VAL A 262 22.63 5.62 1.99
C VAL A 262 23.27 5.66 0.58
N LEU A 263 23.00 6.72 -0.17
CA LEU A 263 23.50 6.88 -1.53
C LEU A 263 25.03 6.97 -1.60
N ASN A 264 25.70 7.28 -0.48
CA ASN A 264 27.16 7.31 -0.41
C ASN A 264 27.81 5.91 -0.39
N LYS A 265 27.03 4.86 -0.11
CA LYS A 265 27.50 3.46 -0.09
C LYS A 265 27.29 2.74 -1.43
N ILE A 266 26.65 3.40 -2.38
CA ILE A 266 26.29 2.81 -3.67
C ILE A 266 27.50 2.92 -4.63
N GLN A 267 27.65 1.92 -5.49
CA GLN A 267 28.73 1.86 -6.47
C GLN A 267 28.17 1.78 -7.90
N ILE A 268 29.02 2.09 -8.87
CA ILE A 268 28.71 1.95 -10.30
C ILE A 268 28.37 0.47 -10.60
N ASN A 269 27.38 0.26 -11.46
CA ASN A 269 26.78 -1.03 -11.85
C ASN A 269 25.92 -1.70 -10.77
N HIS A 270 25.82 -1.19 -9.54
CA HIS A 270 24.85 -1.70 -8.58
C HIS A 270 23.44 -1.55 -9.11
N ARG A 271 22.58 -2.52 -8.79
CA ARG A 271 21.15 -2.48 -9.11
C ARG A 271 20.42 -1.58 -8.12
N VAL A 272 19.44 -0.85 -8.64
CA VAL A 272 18.46 -0.12 -7.84
C VAL A 272 17.07 -0.53 -8.30
N LEU A 273 16.29 -1.09 -7.38
CA LEU A 273 14.94 -1.58 -7.66
C LEU A 273 13.91 -0.64 -7.04
N ILE A 274 12.85 -0.34 -7.76
CA ILE A 274 11.82 0.64 -7.38
C ILE A 274 10.45 -0.03 -7.39
N ASP A 275 9.61 0.28 -6.39
CA ASP A 275 8.24 -0.23 -6.22
C ASP A 275 8.19 -1.77 -6.25
N ASP A 276 8.93 -2.39 -5.32
CA ASP A 276 9.02 -3.84 -5.15
C ASP A 276 9.48 -4.57 -6.44
N GLY A 277 10.47 -3.99 -7.13
CA GLY A 277 11.08 -4.57 -8.33
C GLY A 277 10.29 -4.37 -9.63
N LYS A 278 9.19 -3.62 -9.62
CA LYS A 278 8.45 -3.27 -10.86
C LYS A 278 9.27 -2.44 -11.83
N ILE A 279 10.27 -1.72 -11.31
CA ILE A 279 11.24 -0.98 -12.10
C ILE A 279 12.61 -1.44 -11.62
N ALA A 280 13.43 -1.91 -12.55
CA ALA A 280 14.82 -2.22 -12.30
C ALA A 280 15.72 -1.24 -13.05
N SER A 281 16.79 -0.83 -12.39
CA SER A 281 17.77 0.10 -12.95
C SER A 281 19.18 -0.27 -12.51
N LYS A 282 20.19 0.30 -13.19
CA LYS A 282 21.61 0.17 -12.85
C LYS A 282 22.24 1.54 -12.70
N VAL A 283 23.12 1.68 -11.74
CA VAL A 283 23.91 2.89 -11.54
C VAL A 283 24.91 3.06 -12.68
N LYS A 284 24.84 4.18 -13.39
CA LYS A 284 25.72 4.54 -14.50
C LYS A 284 26.83 5.50 -14.10
N SER A 285 26.49 6.51 -13.31
CA SER A 285 27.45 7.48 -12.80
C SER A 285 27.07 7.94 -11.39
N ILE A 286 28.06 8.39 -10.65
CA ILE A 286 27.93 8.92 -9.30
C ILE A 286 28.63 10.28 -9.27
N ASN A 287 27.88 11.31 -8.86
CA ASN A 287 28.38 12.67 -8.67
C ASN A 287 28.19 13.10 -7.21
N ASP A 288 28.66 14.28 -6.87
CA ASP A 288 28.51 14.82 -5.52
C ASP A 288 27.04 15.06 -5.17
N ASP A 289 26.21 15.50 -6.12
CA ASP A 289 24.83 15.88 -5.91
C ASP A 289 23.81 14.77 -6.18
N TYR A 290 24.15 13.79 -7.03
CA TYR A 290 23.20 12.74 -7.45
C TYR A 290 23.89 11.46 -7.91
N ILE A 291 23.10 10.41 -7.97
CA ILE A 291 23.40 9.15 -8.65
C ILE A 291 22.53 9.09 -9.91
N GLU A 292 23.16 8.77 -11.04
CA GLU A 292 22.44 8.56 -12.29
C GLU A 292 22.19 7.08 -12.53
N LEU A 293 20.94 6.76 -12.80
CA LEU A 293 20.46 5.42 -13.12
C LEU A 293 20.09 5.31 -14.59
N GLU A 294 20.34 4.14 -15.17
CA GLU A 294 19.69 3.70 -16.40
C GLU A 294 18.61 2.69 -16.07
N ILE A 295 17.39 2.95 -16.53
CA ILE A 295 16.24 2.02 -16.39
C ILE A 295 16.48 0.83 -17.33
N VAL A 296 16.45 -0.40 -16.80
CA VAL A 296 16.60 -1.64 -17.57
C VAL A 296 15.30 -2.44 -17.69
N TYR A 297 14.35 -2.22 -16.79
CA TYR A 297 13.01 -2.85 -16.81
C TYR A 297 11.96 -1.86 -16.33
N PRO A 298 10.76 -1.84 -16.91
CA PRO A 298 10.20 -2.77 -17.93
C PRO A 298 10.71 -2.48 -19.35
N GLU A 299 10.85 -3.54 -20.15
CA GLU A 299 11.40 -3.44 -21.52
C GLU A 299 10.40 -2.83 -22.51
N ASP A 300 9.17 -3.39 -22.58
CA ASP A 300 8.18 -3.07 -23.61
C ASP A 300 7.08 -2.11 -23.16
N ASN A 301 7.02 -1.77 -21.87
CA ASN A 301 5.98 -0.96 -21.26
C ASN A 301 6.55 0.23 -20.52
N THR A 302 5.70 1.20 -20.19
CA THR A 302 6.05 2.24 -19.23
C THR A 302 5.64 1.84 -17.82
N ALA A 303 6.45 2.19 -16.83
CA ALA A 303 6.12 2.10 -15.42
C ALA A 303 6.04 3.49 -14.79
N LYS A 304 5.34 3.60 -13.65
CA LYS A 304 5.12 4.87 -12.96
C LYS A 304 5.85 4.92 -11.63
N ILE A 305 6.67 5.92 -11.48
CA ILE A 305 7.35 6.25 -10.22
C ILE A 305 6.45 7.24 -9.45
N ARG A 306 6.23 6.97 -8.14
CA ARG A 306 5.40 7.77 -7.24
C ARG A 306 6.14 8.01 -5.93
N SER A 307 5.75 9.06 -5.19
CA SER A 307 6.20 9.26 -3.81
C SER A 307 5.92 8.02 -2.93
N ASP A 308 6.68 7.87 -1.87
CA ASP A 308 6.57 6.82 -0.85
C ASP A 308 6.76 5.37 -1.33
N LYS A 309 7.12 5.16 -2.60
CA LYS A 309 7.45 3.83 -3.10
C LYS A 309 8.83 3.39 -2.60
N GLY A 310 8.96 2.08 -2.32
CA GLY A 310 10.20 1.50 -1.84
C GLY A 310 11.34 1.60 -2.85
N LEU A 311 12.54 1.81 -2.32
CA LEU A 311 13.80 1.71 -3.03
C LEU A 311 14.62 0.58 -2.41
N ASN A 312 15.07 -0.37 -3.22
CA ASN A 312 15.92 -1.49 -2.79
C ASN A 312 17.29 -1.41 -3.49
N PHE A 313 18.32 -1.75 -2.75
CA PHE A 313 19.71 -1.70 -3.19
C PHE A 313 20.40 -3.06 -2.93
N PRO A 314 20.02 -4.11 -3.65
CA PRO A 314 20.38 -5.50 -3.32
C PRO A 314 21.89 -5.78 -3.35
N ASP A 315 22.65 -4.99 -4.11
CA ASP A 315 24.11 -5.17 -4.28
C ASP A 315 24.92 -4.30 -3.30
N SER A 316 24.24 -3.52 -2.42
CA SER A 316 24.90 -2.52 -1.56
C SER A 316 24.77 -2.87 -0.09
N ASN A 317 25.89 -2.85 0.65
CA ASN A 317 25.84 -2.92 2.11
C ASN A 317 25.62 -1.52 2.70
N LEU A 318 24.36 -1.23 3.07
CA LEU A 318 23.97 0.12 3.45
C LEU A 318 24.28 0.48 4.91
N GLU A 319 24.55 -0.52 5.79
CA GLU A 319 24.85 -0.34 7.22
C GLU A 319 23.85 0.59 7.94
N ILE A 320 22.58 0.36 7.71
CA ILE A 320 21.49 1.15 8.31
C ILE A 320 21.08 0.47 9.61
N ALA A 321 20.92 1.25 10.69
CA ALA A 321 20.39 0.73 11.95
C ALA A 321 18.96 0.20 11.75
N ALA A 322 18.69 -1.04 12.18
CA ALA A 322 17.39 -1.69 11.98
C ALA A 322 16.26 -1.05 12.80
N ILE A 323 16.59 -0.23 13.81
CA ILE A 323 15.62 0.45 14.68
C ILE A 323 15.77 1.95 14.54
N THR A 324 14.69 2.62 14.15
CA THR A 324 14.63 4.07 14.05
C THR A 324 14.21 4.71 15.38
N SER A 325 14.44 6.03 15.54
CA SER A 325 13.96 6.78 16.71
C SER A 325 12.44 6.70 16.85
N LYS A 326 11.71 6.63 15.72
CA LYS A 326 10.25 6.46 15.74
C LYS A 326 9.84 5.07 16.21
N ASP A 327 10.59 4.05 15.84
CA ASP A 327 10.34 2.68 16.32
C ASP A 327 10.53 2.58 17.83
N ILE A 328 11.54 3.25 18.40
CA ILE A 328 11.75 3.32 19.87
C ILE A 328 10.58 4.02 20.57
N GLU A 329 10.03 5.09 19.96
CA GLU A 329 8.83 5.74 20.48
C GLU A 329 7.62 4.80 20.46
N ASN A 330 7.38 4.15 19.32
CA ASN A 330 6.28 3.22 19.14
C ASN A 330 6.40 2.00 20.08
N LEU A 331 7.61 1.57 20.39
CA LEU A 331 7.87 0.43 21.28
C LEU A 331 7.26 0.63 22.68
N LYS A 332 7.19 1.89 23.17
CA LYS A 332 6.55 2.22 24.47
C LYS A 332 5.05 1.87 24.49
N PHE A 333 4.37 1.96 23.36
CA PHE A 333 2.98 1.51 23.21
C PHE A 333 2.91 0.00 23.03
N ILE A 334 3.78 -0.55 22.17
CA ILE A 334 3.77 -1.96 21.77
C ILE A 334 3.91 -2.88 22.98
N VAL A 335 4.87 -2.62 23.87
CA VAL A 335 5.13 -3.48 25.04
C VAL A 335 3.97 -3.58 26.02
N LYS A 336 3.07 -2.59 26.04
CA LYS A 336 1.87 -2.55 26.89
C LYS A 336 0.67 -3.28 26.29
N HIS A 337 0.64 -3.48 24.98
CA HIS A 337 -0.56 -3.91 24.28
C HIS A 337 -0.38 -5.17 23.44
N ALA A 338 0.83 -5.50 23.03
CA ALA A 338 1.14 -6.65 22.20
C ALA A 338 1.84 -7.77 23.00
N THR A 339 2.01 -8.93 22.37
CA THR A 339 2.73 -10.09 22.92
C THR A 339 4.13 -10.26 22.33
N ALA A 340 4.35 -9.69 21.15
CA ALA A 340 5.64 -9.69 20.48
C ALA A 340 5.74 -8.50 19.51
N VAL A 341 6.97 -8.13 19.20
CA VAL A 341 7.32 -7.10 18.22
C VAL A 341 8.02 -7.73 17.02
N GLY A 342 7.58 -7.39 15.82
CA GLY A 342 8.26 -7.71 14.56
C GLY A 342 9.31 -6.66 14.24
N MET A 343 10.55 -7.04 14.07
CA MET A 343 11.66 -6.16 13.68
C MET A 343 11.89 -6.27 12.18
N SER A 344 11.54 -5.22 11.43
CA SER A 344 11.74 -5.16 9.98
C SER A 344 13.21 -4.97 9.63
N PHE A 345 13.64 -5.52 8.51
CA PHE A 345 14.99 -5.38 7.96
C PHE A 345 16.10 -5.82 8.93
N THR A 346 15.93 -6.99 9.58
CA THR A 346 16.97 -7.57 10.40
C THR A 346 18.11 -8.07 9.53
N ASN A 347 19.26 -7.41 9.60
CA ASN A 347 20.43 -7.69 8.77
C ASN A 347 21.60 -8.26 9.56
N HIS A 348 21.74 -7.90 10.83
CA HIS A 348 22.87 -8.23 11.66
C HIS A 348 22.46 -8.70 13.07
N PRO A 349 23.29 -9.49 13.76
CA PRO A 349 23.08 -9.86 15.16
C PRO A 349 22.89 -8.67 16.09
N GLU A 350 23.58 -7.57 15.82
CA GLU A 350 23.56 -6.31 16.58
C GLU A 350 22.18 -5.65 16.55
N ASP A 351 21.39 -5.89 15.50
CA ASP A 351 20.02 -5.38 15.40
C ASP A 351 19.13 -5.96 16.51
N ILE A 352 19.24 -7.28 16.71
CA ILE A 352 18.50 -7.99 17.78
C ILE A 352 18.94 -7.48 19.15
N GLN A 353 20.25 -7.34 19.37
CA GLN A 353 20.79 -6.85 20.62
C GLN A 353 20.32 -5.42 20.93
N SER A 354 20.25 -4.57 19.90
CA SER A 354 19.79 -3.19 20.03
C SER A 354 18.31 -3.14 20.45
N LEU A 355 17.44 -3.92 19.79
CA LEU A 355 16.03 -4.02 20.18
C LEU A 355 15.86 -4.59 21.59
N TYR A 356 16.61 -5.65 21.91
CA TYR A 356 16.53 -6.28 23.22
C TYR A 356 16.98 -5.33 24.34
N LYS A 357 18.03 -4.53 24.13
CA LYS A 357 18.44 -3.48 25.06
C LYS A 357 17.33 -2.46 25.33
N GLU A 358 16.60 -2.03 24.30
CA GLU A 358 15.47 -1.13 24.47
C GLU A 358 14.31 -1.77 25.24
N LEU A 359 14.02 -3.05 25.02
CA LEU A 359 13.02 -3.79 25.78
C LEU A 359 13.39 -3.91 27.27
N ILE A 360 14.67 -4.18 27.59
CA ILE A 360 15.16 -4.18 28.97
C ILE A 360 15.00 -2.81 29.62
N LYS A 361 15.38 -1.73 28.94
CA LYS A 361 15.21 -0.35 29.44
C LYS A 361 13.75 -0.01 29.76
N LEU A 362 12.82 -0.54 28.96
CA LEU A 362 11.39 -0.36 29.18
C LEU A 362 10.82 -1.25 30.29
N GLY A 363 11.60 -2.21 30.83
CA GLY A 363 11.17 -3.14 31.87
C GLY A 363 10.46 -4.40 31.35
N TYR A 364 10.65 -4.76 30.08
CA TYR A 364 10.02 -5.93 29.44
C TYR A 364 11.05 -6.92 28.86
N PRO A 365 11.96 -7.50 29.67
CA PRO A 365 13.01 -8.42 29.20
C PRO A 365 12.45 -9.70 28.56
N ASP A 366 11.26 -10.15 28.95
CA ASP A 366 10.61 -11.37 28.43
C ASP A 366 9.66 -11.10 27.24
N PHE A 367 9.74 -9.92 26.63
CA PHE A 367 8.89 -9.60 25.49
C PHE A 367 9.35 -10.34 24.23
N GLY A 368 8.40 -10.82 23.40
CA GLY A 368 8.75 -11.60 22.21
C GLY A 368 9.34 -10.72 21.10
N ILE A 369 10.42 -11.19 20.47
CA ILE A 369 11.03 -10.58 19.28
C ILE A 369 10.84 -11.51 18.08
N ILE A 370 10.36 -10.98 16.97
CA ILE A 370 10.26 -11.67 15.69
C ILE A 370 11.16 -10.95 14.70
N ALA A 371 12.30 -11.55 14.36
CA ALA A 371 13.22 -11.00 13.37
C ALA A 371 12.71 -11.30 11.96
N LYS A 372 12.53 -10.25 11.14
CA LYS A 372 12.06 -10.40 9.77
C LYS A 372 13.24 -10.45 8.80
N ILE A 373 13.36 -11.57 8.10
CA ILE A 373 14.38 -11.78 7.07
C ILE A 373 13.80 -11.32 5.74
N GLU A 374 14.29 -10.18 5.27
CA GLU A 374 13.75 -9.42 4.13
C GLU A 374 14.80 -9.07 3.08
N THR A 375 16.10 -9.24 3.41
CA THR A 375 17.21 -8.74 2.60
C THR A 375 18.25 -9.81 2.34
N HIS A 376 19.07 -9.59 1.33
CA HIS A 376 20.25 -10.43 1.04
C HIS A 376 21.20 -10.51 2.25
N ASN A 377 21.47 -9.37 2.92
CA ASN A 377 22.32 -9.33 4.10
C ASN A 377 21.76 -10.14 5.28
N GLY A 378 20.43 -10.07 5.50
CA GLY A 378 19.76 -10.87 6.52
C GLY A 378 19.90 -12.38 6.29
N VAL A 379 19.87 -12.82 5.02
CA VAL A 379 20.11 -14.22 4.63
C VAL A 379 21.57 -14.60 4.89
N ASN A 380 22.51 -13.80 4.44
CA ASN A 380 23.95 -14.08 4.62
C ASN A 380 24.36 -14.18 6.10
N ASN A 381 23.74 -13.37 6.97
CA ASN A 381 23.99 -13.37 8.41
C ASN A 381 23.07 -14.30 9.19
N LEU A 382 22.22 -15.09 8.53
CA LEU A 382 21.15 -15.84 9.22
C LEU A 382 21.66 -16.70 10.37
N GLY A 383 22.73 -17.47 10.17
CA GLY A 383 23.30 -18.31 11.23
C GLY A 383 23.67 -17.51 12.48
N ARG A 384 24.31 -16.36 12.33
CA ARG A 384 24.69 -15.44 13.42
C ARG A 384 23.45 -14.80 14.08
N ILE A 385 22.45 -14.43 13.26
CA ILE A 385 21.16 -13.92 13.74
C ILE A 385 20.45 -14.96 14.62
N LEU A 386 20.41 -16.22 14.18
CA LEU A 386 19.80 -17.30 14.93
C LEU A 386 20.52 -17.54 16.27
N LEU A 387 21.86 -17.61 16.26
CA LEU A 387 22.67 -17.77 17.48
C LEU A 387 22.43 -16.64 18.48
N THR A 388 22.35 -15.39 18.01
CA THR A 388 22.02 -14.24 18.86
C THR A 388 20.58 -14.33 19.35
N GLY A 389 19.64 -14.75 18.51
CA GLY A 389 18.24 -14.96 18.88
C GLY A 389 18.07 -15.97 20.02
N LEU A 390 18.91 -17.01 20.10
CA LEU A 390 18.90 -17.99 21.19
C LEU A 390 19.29 -17.39 22.55
N THR A 391 19.91 -16.21 22.59
CA THR A 391 20.23 -15.49 23.83
C THR A 391 19.06 -14.65 24.36
N VAL A 392 17.98 -14.54 23.58
CA VAL A 392 16.78 -13.77 23.92
C VAL A 392 15.69 -14.72 24.42
N PRO A 393 14.96 -14.40 25.50
CA PRO A 393 14.00 -15.33 26.12
C PRO A 393 12.87 -15.82 25.20
N LYS A 394 12.41 -14.97 24.28
CA LYS A 394 11.34 -15.31 23.31
C LYS A 394 11.70 -14.74 21.96
N PHE A 395 12.14 -15.60 21.07
CA PHE A 395 12.59 -15.23 19.74
C PHE A 395 11.94 -16.11 18.65
N GLY A 396 11.72 -15.54 17.48
CA GLY A 396 11.24 -16.23 16.29
C GLY A 396 11.64 -15.51 15.02
N ILE A 397 11.49 -16.18 13.90
CA ILE A 397 11.81 -15.65 12.56
C ILE A 397 10.53 -15.44 11.75
N LEU A 398 10.50 -14.41 10.93
CA LEU A 398 9.49 -14.21 9.90
C LEU A 398 10.18 -14.13 8.54
N ILE A 399 9.78 -15.00 7.62
CA ILE A 399 10.25 -14.99 6.23
C ILE A 399 9.35 -14.03 5.45
N ALA A 400 9.85 -12.82 5.15
CA ALA A 400 9.10 -11.80 4.44
C ALA A 400 9.35 -11.91 2.92
N ARG A 401 8.70 -12.90 2.29
CA ARG A 401 8.97 -13.33 0.92
C ARG A 401 8.84 -12.23 -0.15
N GLY A 402 8.01 -11.22 0.09
CA GLY A 402 7.84 -10.11 -0.85
C GLY A 402 9.11 -9.30 -1.07
N ASP A 403 9.64 -8.73 0.01
CA ASP A 403 10.90 -7.96 -0.04
C ASP A 403 12.08 -8.91 -0.32
N LEU A 404 12.09 -10.11 0.27
CA LEU A 404 13.17 -11.09 0.09
C LEU A 404 13.36 -11.51 -1.38
N ALA A 405 12.28 -11.76 -2.12
CA ALA A 405 12.36 -12.11 -3.55
C ALA A 405 12.92 -10.98 -4.41
N VAL A 406 12.63 -9.73 -4.05
CA VAL A 406 13.16 -8.54 -4.72
C VAL A 406 14.67 -8.42 -4.48
N GLU A 407 15.10 -8.69 -3.25
CA GLU A 407 16.51 -8.56 -2.83
C GLU A 407 17.40 -9.69 -3.36
N THR A 408 16.90 -10.93 -3.36
CA THR A 408 17.70 -12.12 -3.65
C THR A 408 17.48 -12.72 -5.04
N GLY A 409 16.47 -12.23 -5.76
CA GLY A 409 15.99 -12.81 -7.01
C GLY A 409 14.87 -13.84 -6.79
N PHE A 410 13.86 -13.81 -7.67
CA PHE A 410 12.69 -14.69 -7.57
C PHE A 410 13.07 -16.16 -7.70
N GLU A 411 14.07 -16.47 -8.52
CA GLU A 411 14.60 -17.81 -8.76
C GLU A 411 15.21 -18.45 -7.51
N ASN A 412 15.76 -17.65 -6.61
CA ASN A 412 16.43 -18.10 -5.39
C ASN A 412 15.46 -18.24 -4.20
N LEU A 413 14.27 -17.60 -4.26
CA LEU A 413 13.34 -17.50 -3.14
C LEU A 413 12.97 -18.86 -2.55
N SER A 414 12.66 -19.85 -3.38
CA SER A 414 12.26 -21.19 -2.90
C SER A 414 13.37 -21.89 -2.14
N LEU A 415 14.61 -21.75 -2.62
CA LEU A 415 15.79 -22.32 -1.99
C LEU A 415 16.05 -21.67 -0.63
N ILE A 416 16.10 -20.35 -0.61
CA ILE A 416 16.36 -19.56 0.61
C ILE A 416 15.28 -19.80 1.66
N GLN A 417 14.01 -19.84 1.26
CA GLN A 417 12.91 -20.17 2.16
C GLN A 417 13.12 -21.53 2.83
N GLU A 418 13.51 -22.54 2.06
CA GLU A 418 13.73 -23.88 2.56
C GLU A 418 14.93 -23.92 3.52
N ASP A 419 16.02 -23.24 3.20
CA ASP A 419 17.20 -23.14 4.03
C ASP A 419 16.89 -22.45 5.38
N ILE A 420 16.11 -21.36 5.38
CA ILE A 420 15.67 -20.70 6.61
C ILE A 420 14.83 -21.65 7.47
N LEU A 421 13.86 -22.37 6.87
CA LEU A 421 13.01 -23.33 7.58
C LEU A 421 13.86 -24.45 8.22
N CYS A 422 14.81 -25.02 7.49
CA CYS A 422 15.70 -26.08 7.98
C CYS A 422 16.58 -25.61 9.14
N LEU A 423 17.19 -24.43 9.01
CA LEU A 423 18.03 -23.86 10.07
C LEU A 423 17.23 -23.56 11.35
N CYS A 424 16.06 -22.93 11.20
CA CYS A 424 15.20 -22.64 12.34
C CYS A 424 14.70 -23.92 13.02
N GLU A 425 14.38 -24.96 12.25
CA GLU A 425 14.01 -26.26 12.80
C GLU A 425 15.17 -26.88 13.60
N ALA A 426 16.41 -26.80 13.09
CA ALA A 426 17.60 -27.33 13.77
C ALA A 426 17.87 -26.67 15.12
N VAL A 427 17.55 -25.39 15.26
CA VAL A 427 17.75 -24.63 16.51
C VAL A 427 16.45 -24.45 17.33
N HIS A 428 15.36 -25.13 16.94
CA HIS A 428 14.04 -25.09 17.60
C HIS A 428 13.43 -23.68 17.71
N LEU A 429 13.66 -22.81 16.74
CA LEU A 429 13.06 -21.47 16.67
C LEU A 429 11.80 -21.49 15.81
N PRO A 430 10.71 -20.86 16.27
CA PRO A 430 9.48 -20.77 15.48
C PRO A 430 9.63 -19.85 14.27
N VAL A 431 9.01 -20.26 13.16
CA VAL A 431 9.01 -19.51 11.91
C VAL A 431 7.59 -19.08 11.53
N ILE A 432 7.48 -17.87 11.04
CA ILE A 432 6.27 -17.34 10.39
C ILE A 432 6.53 -17.23 8.91
N LEU A 433 5.76 -17.97 8.10
CA LEU A 433 5.78 -17.82 6.65
C LEU A 433 4.85 -16.67 6.25
N ALA A 434 5.40 -15.63 5.64
CA ALA A 434 4.69 -14.39 5.40
C ALA A 434 4.70 -13.95 3.93
N THR A 435 3.77 -13.04 3.63
CA THR A 435 3.55 -12.37 2.34
C THR A 435 3.13 -13.27 1.18
N GLN A 436 2.24 -12.76 0.34
CA GLN A 436 1.76 -13.40 -0.91
C GLN A 436 1.14 -14.79 -0.76
N ILE A 437 0.68 -15.16 0.44
CA ILE A 437 -0.05 -16.41 0.67
C ILE A 437 -1.54 -16.17 0.48
N LEU A 438 -2.17 -16.92 -0.44
CA LEU A 438 -3.59 -16.78 -0.81
C LEU A 438 -4.01 -15.33 -1.07
N GLU A 439 -3.12 -14.52 -1.63
CA GLU A 439 -3.35 -13.09 -1.79
C GLU A 439 -4.40 -12.80 -2.88
N THR A 440 -4.41 -13.56 -3.98
CA THR A 440 -5.44 -13.45 -5.02
C THR A 440 -6.78 -13.86 -4.46
N LEU A 441 -6.85 -14.96 -3.68
CA LEU A 441 -8.06 -15.35 -2.99
C LEU A 441 -8.56 -14.23 -2.05
N ALA A 442 -7.70 -13.70 -1.19
CA ALA A 442 -8.07 -12.65 -0.24
C ALA A 442 -8.60 -11.39 -0.93
N LYS A 443 -8.06 -11.02 -2.09
CA LYS A 443 -8.45 -9.82 -2.86
C LYS A 443 -9.64 -10.03 -3.79
N SER A 444 -9.66 -11.15 -4.54
CA SER A 444 -10.62 -11.39 -5.64
C SER A 444 -11.66 -12.47 -5.34
N GLY A 445 -11.49 -13.27 -4.29
CA GLY A 445 -12.42 -14.35 -3.91
C GLY A 445 -12.17 -15.69 -4.62
N LEU A 446 -11.20 -15.78 -5.54
CA LEU A 446 -10.85 -17.03 -6.22
C LEU A 446 -9.35 -17.26 -6.16
N PRO A 447 -8.88 -18.40 -5.60
CA PRO A 447 -7.46 -18.72 -5.53
C PRO A 447 -6.91 -19.21 -6.86
N THR A 448 -5.64 -18.98 -7.10
CA THR A 448 -4.90 -19.69 -8.16
C THR A 448 -4.44 -21.06 -7.66
N ARG A 449 -4.16 -21.99 -8.58
CA ARG A 449 -3.62 -23.32 -8.22
C ARG A 449 -2.25 -23.18 -7.54
N ALA A 450 -1.41 -22.24 -8.01
CA ALA A 450 -0.10 -21.97 -7.43
C ALA A 450 -0.20 -21.50 -5.97
N GLU A 451 -1.16 -20.62 -5.65
CA GLU A 451 -1.37 -20.14 -4.26
C GLU A 451 -1.80 -21.28 -3.32
N ILE A 452 -2.61 -22.23 -3.79
CA ILE A 452 -3.03 -23.38 -2.97
C ILE A 452 -1.84 -24.28 -2.66
N THR A 453 -1.00 -24.60 -3.65
CA THR A 453 0.20 -25.41 -3.43
C THR A 453 1.25 -24.71 -2.61
N ASP A 454 1.39 -23.39 -2.75
CA ASP A 454 2.26 -22.56 -1.92
C ASP A 454 1.76 -22.51 -0.46
N ALA A 455 0.46 -22.32 -0.24
CA ALA A 455 -0.15 -22.31 1.08
C ALA A 455 0.04 -23.63 1.83
N ALA A 456 0.01 -24.77 1.13
CA ALA A 456 0.27 -26.09 1.70
C ALA A 456 1.71 -26.21 2.27
N ARG A 457 2.69 -25.51 1.69
CA ARG A 457 4.06 -25.40 2.23
C ARG A 457 4.10 -24.74 3.61
N GLY A 458 3.10 -23.92 3.92
CA GLY A 458 2.97 -23.26 5.24
C GLY A 458 2.94 -24.21 6.43
N GLN A 459 2.64 -25.49 6.21
CA GLN A 459 2.69 -26.51 7.26
C GLN A 459 4.09 -26.69 7.87
N ARG A 460 5.13 -26.32 7.19
CA ARG A 460 6.50 -26.38 7.71
C ARG A 460 6.84 -25.25 8.69
N ALA A 461 6.02 -24.22 8.76
CA ALA A 461 6.16 -23.11 9.67
C ALA A 461 5.16 -23.21 10.83
N GLU A 462 5.49 -22.65 11.99
CA GLU A 462 4.60 -22.60 13.14
C GLU A 462 3.43 -21.64 12.96
N SER A 463 3.57 -20.69 12.02
CA SER A 463 2.49 -19.76 11.66
C SER A 463 2.58 -19.35 10.20
N VAL A 464 1.43 -19.09 9.62
CA VAL A 464 1.31 -18.52 8.27
C VAL A 464 0.60 -17.18 8.35
N MET A 465 1.14 -16.15 7.70
CA MET A 465 0.58 -14.80 7.69
C MET A 465 -0.22 -14.53 6.42
N LEU A 466 -1.46 -14.10 6.61
CA LEU A 466 -2.32 -13.59 5.54
C LEU A 466 -2.40 -12.05 5.61
N ASN A 467 -2.37 -11.42 4.44
CA ASN A 467 -2.63 -10.00 4.31
C ASN A 467 -4.14 -9.73 4.26
N LYS A 468 -4.52 -8.45 4.43
CA LYS A 468 -5.90 -7.98 4.33
C LYS A 468 -6.47 -8.15 2.92
N GLY A 469 -7.79 -8.32 2.83
CA GLY A 469 -8.52 -8.38 1.57
C GLY A 469 -10.02 -8.56 1.78
N LYS A 470 -10.80 -8.28 0.75
CA LYS A 470 -12.27 -8.37 0.80
C LYS A 470 -12.78 -9.78 1.19
N TYR A 471 -12.03 -10.82 0.81
CA TYR A 471 -12.37 -12.24 1.05
C TYR A 471 -11.44 -12.89 2.06
N ILE A 472 -10.93 -12.11 3.02
CA ILE A 472 -9.95 -12.58 4.01
C ILE A 472 -10.48 -13.74 4.87
N VAL A 473 -11.78 -13.76 5.19
CA VAL A 473 -12.40 -14.86 5.94
C VAL A 473 -12.30 -16.17 5.17
N ASP A 474 -12.56 -16.14 3.86
CA ASP A 474 -12.47 -17.33 3.02
C ASP A 474 -11.03 -17.82 2.89
N ALA A 475 -10.07 -16.89 2.83
CA ALA A 475 -8.66 -17.22 2.84
C ALA A 475 -8.25 -17.91 4.16
N VAL A 476 -8.72 -17.41 5.32
CA VAL A 476 -8.48 -18.06 6.62
C VAL A 476 -9.11 -19.46 6.68
N LYS A 477 -10.36 -19.62 6.22
CA LYS A 477 -11.04 -20.93 6.17
C LYS A 477 -10.28 -21.96 5.33
N ILE A 478 -9.88 -21.55 4.12
CA ILE A 478 -9.15 -22.45 3.21
C ILE A 478 -7.79 -22.80 3.79
N LEU A 479 -7.03 -21.82 4.30
CA LEU A 479 -5.73 -22.06 4.92
C LEU A 479 -5.85 -23.01 6.12
N SER A 480 -6.79 -22.75 7.05
CA SER A 480 -7.02 -23.61 8.21
C SER A 480 -7.35 -25.05 7.80
N LYS A 481 -8.15 -25.22 6.75
CA LYS A 481 -8.47 -26.57 6.21
C LYS A 481 -7.24 -27.23 5.59
N LEU A 482 -6.45 -26.51 4.80
CA LEU A 482 -5.22 -27.02 4.18
C LEU A 482 -4.23 -27.49 5.25
N LEU A 483 -3.92 -26.64 6.24
CA LEU A 483 -2.97 -26.96 7.30
C LEU A 483 -3.41 -28.20 8.11
N LYS A 484 -4.71 -28.31 8.47
CA LYS A 484 -5.25 -29.49 9.18
C LYS A 484 -5.20 -30.75 8.33
N THR A 485 -5.39 -30.67 7.02
CA THR A 485 -5.34 -31.83 6.12
C THR A 485 -3.91 -32.32 5.98
N GLU A 486 -2.98 -31.42 5.76
CA GLU A 486 -1.56 -31.74 5.59
C GLU A 486 -0.95 -32.30 6.90
N GLU A 487 -1.37 -31.83 8.07
CA GLU A 487 -0.94 -32.36 9.37
C GLU A 487 -1.22 -33.87 9.53
N ARG A 488 -2.27 -34.38 8.87
CA ARG A 488 -2.60 -35.82 8.86
C ARG A 488 -1.71 -36.64 7.94
N HIS A 489 -1.10 -36.03 6.93
CA HIS A 489 -0.34 -36.71 5.88
C HIS A 489 1.18 -36.56 6.03
N ASN A 490 1.63 -35.54 6.71
CA ASN A 490 3.05 -35.25 6.87
C ASN A 490 3.43 -35.25 8.36
N VAL A 491 3.87 -36.37 8.86
CA VAL A 491 4.82 -36.34 9.99
C VAL A 491 6.04 -35.60 9.48
N LYS A 492 6.50 -34.53 10.16
CA LYS A 492 7.69 -33.76 9.76
C LYS A 492 8.80 -34.70 9.31
N LYS A 493 8.92 -34.91 7.99
CA LYS A 493 10.01 -35.74 7.47
C LYS A 493 11.25 -34.86 7.54
N ARG A 494 12.23 -35.29 8.33
CA ARG A 494 13.57 -34.71 8.33
C ARG A 494 14.10 -34.71 6.90
N GLN A 495 14.32 -33.56 6.33
CA GLN A 495 15.03 -33.46 5.06
C GLN A 495 16.51 -33.76 5.31
N ILE A 496 17.16 -34.35 4.32
CA ILE A 496 18.60 -34.51 4.34
C ILE A 496 19.20 -33.10 4.24
N PHE A 497 19.99 -32.72 5.24
CA PHE A 497 20.75 -31.48 5.18
C PHE A 497 21.67 -31.54 3.96
N ARG A 498 21.60 -30.52 3.12
CA ARG A 498 22.51 -30.29 2.03
C ARG A 498 23.42 -29.13 2.39
N GLU A 499 24.51 -28.98 1.67
CA GLU A 499 25.37 -27.83 1.79
C GLU A 499 24.59 -26.55 1.44
N PHE A 500 24.69 -25.54 2.32
CA PHE A 500 24.04 -24.26 2.12
C PHE A 500 24.91 -23.41 1.21
N THR A 501 24.39 -23.02 0.05
CA THR A 501 25.15 -22.33 -1.02
C THR A 501 25.63 -20.93 -0.67
N TRP A 502 25.13 -20.35 0.42
CA TRP A 502 25.42 -18.97 0.86
C TRP A 502 26.23 -18.89 2.17
N GLN A 503 26.65 -20.03 2.76
CA GLN A 503 27.41 -20.06 4.02
C GLN A 503 28.95 -20.11 3.82
N HIS A 504 29.46 -20.08 2.62
CA HIS A 504 30.89 -20.20 2.38
C HIS A 504 31.75 -19.07 3.00
N GLU A 505 31.15 -17.93 3.36
CA GLU A 505 31.86 -16.80 3.98
C GLU A 505 31.80 -16.75 5.52
N VAL A 506 31.02 -17.64 6.17
CA VAL A 506 30.75 -17.53 7.61
C VAL A 506 31.78 -18.28 8.49
N PHE A 507 32.52 -19.21 7.92
CA PHE A 507 33.45 -20.09 8.64
C PHE A 507 34.94 -19.95 8.25
N ASP A 508 35.30 -18.98 7.46
CA ASP A 508 36.72 -18.57 7.35
C ASP A 508 37.12 -17.78 8.61
N ILE A 509 37.42 -18.56 9.69
CA ILE A 509 38.07 -18.09 10.90
C ILE A 509 39.58 -18.37 10.77
#